data_229732fb447ce0eca1cea29d709abbf3
#
_entry.id   229732fb447ce0eca1cea29d709abbf3
#
_cell.length_a   1.000
_cell.length_b   1.000
_cell.length_c   1.000
_cell.angle_alpha   90.00
_cell.angle_beta   90.00
_cell.angle_gamma   90.00
#
_symmetry.space_group_name_H-M   'P 1'
#
loop_
_entity.id
_entity.type
_entity.pdbx_description
1 polymer ?
#
loop_
_entity_poly.entity_id
_entity_poly.type
_entity_poly.pdbx_seq_one_letter_code
_entity_poly.pdbx_strand_id
1 'polypeptide(L)'
;IGFERGKKRHAAGLRTHIVVCIGAMSAMLVNQYIITYFNPNSDPARMGAQVISGIGFLGAGTIVITGHQRGQQVKGLTTAAGLWASACMGLAVGVGFYEGAIIMCAFLFLVIVSLNRLDERYLKASSVVRVYLEYSSAVPFSTLLRALRQKGWHMAYVEYLNHENTSGSNEILLDLQRTGPVSYTHLRAHETEADL
;
A
#
# COMPACT_ATOMS: atom_id res chain seq x y z
N ILE A 1 -0.76 15.35 0.50
CA ILE A 1 -0.55 13.99 -0.03
C ILE A 1 0.74 13.41 0.55
N GLY A 2 1.90 13.90 0.16
CA GLY A 2 3.20 13.34 0.54
C GLY A 2 3.47 13.27 2.05
N PHE A 3 2.96 14.22 2.84
CA PHE A 3 3.07 14.21 4.29
C PHE A 3 2.31 13.03 4.92
N GLU A 4 1.08 12.80 4.48
CA GLU A 4 0.26 11.67 4.93
C GLU A 4 0.91 10.33 4.56
N ARG A 5 1.43 10.21 3.34
CA ARG A 5 2.14 9.01 2.86
C ARG A 5 3.43 8.74 3.64
N GLY A 6 4.20 9.78 3.93
CA GLY A 6 5.41 9.66 4.75
C GLY A 6 5.13 9.20 6.18
N LYS A 7 4.07 9.72 6.81
CA LYS A 7 3.64 9.30 8.15
C LYS A 7 3.27 7.82 8.22
N LYS A 8 2.67 7.28 7.16
CA LYS A 8 2.29 5.85 7.05
C LYS A 8 3.40 4.94 6.47
N ARG A 9 4.64 5.45 6.34
CA ARG A 9 5.80 4.71 5.81
C ARG A 9 5.59 4.10 4.42
N HIS A 10 4.86 4.79 3.55
CA HIS A 10 4.75 4.39 2.15
C HIS A 10 6.04 4.68 1.37
N ALA A 11 6.22 4.02 0.22
CA ALA A 11 7.43 4.09 -0.60
C ALA A 11 7.80 5.52 -1.06
N ALA A 12 6.80 6.37 -1.38
CA ALA A 12 7.01 7.77 -1.72
C ALA A 12 6.38 8.70 -0.66
N GLY A 13 7.21 9.47 0.01
CA GLY A 13 6.82 10.44 1.04
C GLY A 13 6.79 11.88 0.53
N LEU A 14 6.86 12.85 1.47
CA LEU A 14 6.75 14.27 1.18
C LEU A 14 7.79 14.76 0.17
N ARG A 15 9.06 14.40 0.35
CA ARG A 15 10.15 14.82 -0.53
C ARG A 15 9.91 14.40 -1.98
N THR A 16 9.53 13.14 -2.20
CA THR A 16 9.30 12.59 -3.53
C THR A 16 8.17 13.33 -4.26
N HIS A 17 7.06 13.59 -3.59
CA HIS A 17 5.92 14.32 -4.18
C HIS A 17 6.29 15.76 -4.52
N ILE A 18 7.05 16.46 -3.65
CA ILE A 18 7.51 17.83 -3.91
C ILE A 18 8.45 17.88 -5.11
N VAL A 19 9.45 16.99 -5.16
CA VAL A 19 10.44 16.96 -6.25
C VAL A 19 9.77 16.64 -7.59
N VAL A 20 8.83 15.69 -7.63
CA VAL A 20 8.04 15.38 -8.83
C VAL A 20 7.22 16.58 -9.29
N CYS A 21 6.55 17.26 -8.38
CA CYS A 21 5.76 18.45 -8.70
C CYS A 21 6.63 19.58 -9.27
N ILE A 22 7.76 19.87 -8.62
CA ILE A 22 8.71 20.89 -9.07
C ILE A 22 9.31 20.52 -10.43
N GLY A 23 9.71 19.25 -10.63
CA GLY A 23 10.26 18.80 -11.90
C GLY A 23 9.26 18.95 -13.06
N ALA A 24 8.00 18.59 -12.83
CA ALA A 24 6.93 18.76 -13.81
C ALA A 24 6.65 20.25 -14.12
N MET A 25 6.59 21.09 -13.09
CA MET A 25 6.46 22.55 -13.23
C MET A 25 7.61 23.12 -14.06
N SER A 26 8.84 22.74 -13.75
CA SER A 26 10.04 23.24 -14.46
C SER A 26 10.01 22.83 -15.94
N ALA A 27 9.57 21.60 -16.25
CA ALA A 27 9.44 21.16 -17.64
C ALA A 27 8.45 22.04 -18.44
N MET A 28 7.31 22.42 -17.83
CA MET A 28 6.35 23.31 -18.48
C MET A 28 6.86 24.75 -18.62
N LEU A 29 7.56 25.27 -17.61
CA LEU A 29 8.18 26.60 -17.69
C LEU A 29 9.21 26.67 -18.84
N VAL A 30 10.06 25.64 -18.95
CA VAL A 30 11.01 25.54 -20.05
C VAL A 30 10.30 25.44 -21.41
N ASN A 31 9.22 24.65 -21.49
CA ASN A 31 8.40 24.57 -22.71
C ASN A 31 7.81 25.91 -23.13
N GLN A 32 7.23 26.65 -22.18
CA GLN A 32 6.70 28.01 -22.44
C GLN A 32 7.82 28.98 -22.86
N TYR A 33 8.99 28.90 -22.22
CA TYR A 33 10.15 29.75 -22.60
C TYR A 33 10.58 29.47 -24.03
N ILE A 34 10.67 28.20 -24.45
CA ILE A 34 11.03 27.82 -25.83
C ILE A 34 10.01 28.36 -26.83
N ILE A 35 8.71 28.22 -26.55
CA ILE A 35 7.64 28.70 -27.43
C ILE A 35 7.71 30.24 -27.56
N THR A 36 7.90 30.94 -26.44
CA THR A 36 7.87 32.41 -26.44
C THR A 36 9.07 33.02 -27.13
N TYR A 37 10.28 32.47 -26.95
CA TYR A 37 11.51 33.15 -27.36
C TYR A 37 12.23 32.49 -28.55
N PHE A 38 11.98 31.19 -28.81
CA PHE A 38 12.75 30.47 -29.84
C PHE A 38 11.89 29.94 -30.99
N ASN A 39 10.75 29.36 -30.70
CA ASN A 39 9.90 28.75 -31.74
C ASN A 39 8.42 28.83 -31.37
N PRO A 40 7.72 29.90 -31.78
CA PRO A 40 6.30 30.08 -31.53
C PRO A 40 5.38 29.01 -32.11
N ASN A 41 5.85 28.24 -33.09
CA ASN A 41 5.09 27.17 -33.74
C ASN A 41 5.31 25.80 -33.06
N SER A 42 6.05 25.74 -31.94
CA SER A 42 6.23 24.51 -31.19
C SER A 42 4.93 24.07 -30.52
N ASP A 43 4.73 22.77 -30.40
CA ASP A 43 3.59 22.17 -29.72
C ASP A 43 3.66 22.51 -28.21
N PRO A 44 2.66 23.25 -27.67
CA PRO A 44 2.64 23.64 -26.26
C PRO A 44 2.43 22.47 -25.28
N ALA A 45 1.93 21.34 -25.75
CA ALA A 45 1.68 20.17 -24.91
C ALA A 45 2.83 19.17 -24.90
N ARG A 46 3.83 19.33 -25.78
CA ARG A 46 4.86 18.30 -26.04
C ARG A 46 5.64 17.88 -24.80
N MET A 47 6.21 18.84 -24.08
CA MET A 47 6.98 18.52 -22.87
C MET A 47 6.10 18.01 -21.74
N GLY A 48 4.89 18.55 -21.60
CA GLY A 48 3.92 18.05 -20.63
C GLY A 48 3.53 16.61 -20.90
N ALA A 49 3.28 16.23 -22.15
CA ALA A 49 2.97 14.86 -22.53
C ALA A 49 4.11 13.90 -22.18
N GLN A 50 5.37 14.31 -22.37
CA GLN A 50 6.53 13.51 -21.97
C GLN A 50 6.67 13.36 -20.45
N VAL A 51 6.34 14.39 -19.68
CA VAL A 51 6.29 14.28 -18.21
C VAL A 51 5.24 13.26 -17.78
N ILE A 52 4.03 13.33 -18.34
CA ILE A 52 2.92 12.39 -18.03
C ILE A 52 3.33 10.94 -18.34
N SER A 53 3.97 10.71 -19.48
CA SER A 53 4.48 9.40 -19.85
C SER A 53 5.63 8.95 -18.92
N GLY A 54 6.61 9.83 -18.66
CA GLY A 54 7.80 9.53 -17.88
C GLY A 54 7.51 9.22 -16.41
N ILE A 55 6.51 9.87 -15.80
CA ILE A 55 6.14 9.62 -14.41
C ILE A 55 5.62 8.18 -14.20
N GLY A 56 5.13 7.52 -15.25
CA GLY A 56 4.72 6.13 -15.23
C GLY A 56 5.83 5.19 -14.76
N PHE A 57 7.09 5.45 -15.14
CA PHE A 57 8.24 4.69 -14.68
C PHE A 57 8.46 4.82 -13.17
N LEU A 58 8.38 6.02 -12.61
CA LEU A 58 8.47 6.24 -11.16
C LEU A 58 7.28 5.60 -10.43
N GLY A 59 6.09 5.71 -10.99
CA GLY A 59 4.88 5.04 -10.46
C GLY A 59 5.06 3.54 -10.40
N ALA A 60 5.48 2.90 -11.48
CA ALA A 60 5.75 1.47 -11.55
C ALA A 60 6.79 1.03 -10.51
N GLY A 61 7.85 1.83 -10.30
CA GLY A 61 8.88 1.57 -9.30
C GLY A 61 8.37 1.58 -7.84
N THR A 62 7.18 2.13 -7.57
CA THR A 62 6.58 2.11 -6.23
C THR A 62 5.60 0.95 -6.03
N ILE A 63 5.24 0.23 -7.10
CA ILE A 63 4.30 -0.89 -7.07
C ILE A 63 5.08 -2.16 -6.77
N VAL A 64 4.75 -2.82 -5.68
CA VAL A 64 5.41 -4.04 -5.23
C VAL A 64 4.35 -5.13 -5.02
N ILE A 65 4.60 -6.29 -5.60
CA ILE A 65 3.81 -7.48 -5.37
C ILE A 65 4.40 -8.20 -4.15
N THR A 66 3.61 -8.36 -3.10
CA THR A 66 4.00 -9.05 -1.86
C THR A 66 3.08 -10.25 -1.62
N GLY A 67 3.66 -11.35 -1.09
CA GLY A 67 2.94 -12.58 -0.77
C GLY A 67 3.31 -13.74 -1.69
N HIS A 68 3.03 -14.98 -1.23
CA HIS A 68 3.27 -16.21 -1.97
C HIS A 68 2.00 -16.64 -2.74
N GLN A 69 2.18 -17.43 -3.76
CA GLN A 69 1.31 -17.86 -4.87
C GLN A 69 -0.24 -17.75 -4.79
N ARG A 70 -0.87 -17.68 -3.61
CA ARG A 70 -2.35 -17.57 -3.48
C ARG A 70 -2.83 -16.37 -2.64
N GLY A 71 -1.91 -15.56 -2.12
CA GLY A 71 -2.22 -14.36 -1.32
C GLY A 71 -1.46 -13.13 -1.80
N GLN A 72 -1.24 -12.98 -3.12
CA GLN A 72 -0.51 -11.84 -3.68
C GLN A 72 -1.28 -10.54 -3.42
N GLN A 73 -0.66 -9.62 -2.70
CA GLN A 73 -1.17 -8.26 -2.51
C GLN A 73 -0.32 -7.28 -3.32
N VAL A 74 -0.97 -6.49 -4.16
CA VAL A 74 -0.32 -5.38 -4.85
C VAL A 74 -0.35 -4.16 -3.95
N LYS A 75 0.85 -3.71 -3.52
CA LYS A 75 1.01 -2.51 -2.70
C LYS A 75 1.59 -1.38 -3.54
N GLY A 76 1.33 -0.14 -3.16
CA GLY A 76 1.92 1.03 -3.82
C GLY A 76 1.06 1.69 -4.88
N LEU A 77 -0.07 1.11 -5.32
CA LEU A 77 -0.95 1.67 -6.35
C LEU A 77 -1.38 3.10 -6.04
N THR A 78 -1.85 3.37 -4.83
CA THR A 78 -2.27 4.72 -4.41
C THR A 78 -1.08 5.68 -4.36
N THR A 79 0.12 5.20 -4.02
CA THR A 79 1.34 6.00 -4.03
C THR A 79 1.74 6.36 -5.46
N ALA A 80 1.69 5.42 -6.38
CA ALA A 80 1.92 5.64 -7.81
C ALA A 80 0.94 6.67 -8.40
N ALA A 81 -0.36 6.52 -8.12
CA ALA A 81 -1.38 7.48 -8.52
C ALA A 81 -1.15 8.87 -7.89
N GLY A 82 -0.70 8.94 -6.64
CA GLY A 82 -0.34 10.19 -5.98
C GLY A 82 0.84 10.92 -6.62
N LEU A 83 1.87 10.19 -7.07
CA LEU A 83 3.00 10.76 -7.80
C LEU A 83 2.55 11.29 -9.16
N TRP A 84 1.73 10.54 -9.89
CA TRP A 84 1.17 10.97 -11.17
C TRP A 84 0.34 12.25 -11.01
N ALA A 85 -0.53 12.30 -10.02
CA ALA A 85 -1.32 13.48 -9.70
C ALA A 85 -0.45 14.70 -9.29
N SER A 86 0.66 14.47 -8.57
CA SER A 86 1.61 15.53 -8.21
C SER A 86 2.31 16.12 -9.43
N ALA A 87 2.63 15.28 -10.43
CA ALA A 87 3.17 15.74 -11.70
C ALA A 87 2.13 16.60 -12.45
N CYS A 88 0.88 16.17 -12.54
CA CYS A 88 -0.20 16.94 -13.18
C CYS A 88 -0.40 18.32 -12.50
N MET A 89 -0.36 18.38 -11.17
CA MET A 89 -0.41 19.65 -10.45
C MET A 89 0.78 20.54 -10.79
N GLY A 90 1.99 19.97 -10.88
CA GLY A 90 3.19 20.69 -11.30
C GLY A 90 3.06 21.27 -12.70
N LEU A 91 2.56 20.48 -13.67
CA LEU A 91 2.28 20.96 -15.03
C LEU A 91 1.28 22.12 -15.03
N ALA A 92 0.19 22.02 -14.27
CA ALA A 92 -0.80 23.09 -14.15
C ALA A 92 -0.21 24.39 -13.61
N VAL A 93 0.62 24.30 -12.55
CA VAL A 93 1.34 25.45 -12.02
C VAL A 93 2.31 26.05 -13.07
N GLY A 94 3.02 25.17 -13.80
CA GLY A 94 3.98 25.58 -14.82
C GLY A 94 3.36 26.33 -16.00
N VAL A 95 2.09 26.07 -16.36
CA VAL A 95 1.34 26.83 -17.39
C VAL A 95 0.62 28.05 -16.83
N GLY A 96 0.67 28.30 -15.51
CA GLY A 96 -0.02 29.43 -14.89
C GLY A 96 -1.47 29.15 -14.50
N PHE A 97 -1.94 27.86 -14.58
CA PHE A 97 -3.30 27.47 -14.19
C PHE A 97 -3.37 27.18 -12.70
N TYR A 98 -3.17 28.22 -11.87
CA TYR A 98 -3.05 28.10 -10.42
C TYR A 98 -4.35 27.67 -9.74
N GLU A 99 -5.51 28.17 -10.21
CA GLU A 99 -6.82 27.83 -9.67
C GLU A 99 -7.09 26.32 -9.84
N GLY A 100 -6.79 25.79 -11.02
CA GLY A 100 -6.91 24.37 -11.30
C GLY A 100 -6.00 23.52 -10.43
N ALA A 101 -4.75 23.96 -10.23
CA ALA A 101 -3.81 23.27 -9.36
C ALA A 101 -4.31 23.22 -7.90
N ILE A 102 -4.87 24.32 -7.38
CA ILE A 102 -5.43 24.38 -6.03
C ILE A 102 -6.65 23.46 -5.90
N ILE A 103 -7.57 23.51 -6.85
CA ILE A 103 -8.76 22.66 -6.88
C ILE A 103 -8.36 21.17 -6.91
N MET A 104 -7.45 20.78 -7.81
CA MET A 104 -6.93 19.41 -7.88
C MET A 104 -6.29 18.98 -6.56
N CYS A 105 -5.48 19.85 -5.92
CA CYS A 105 -4.86 19.58 -4.64
C CYS A 105 -5.90 19.33 -3.54
N ALA A 106 -6.94 20.19 -3.47
CA ALA A 106 -8.02 20.06 -2.49
C ALA A 106 -8.81 18.75 -2.67
N PHE A 107 -9.18 18.41 -3.91
CA PHE A 107 -9.87 17.16 -4.21
C PHE A 107 -9.03 15.94 -3.85
N LEU A 108 -7.77 15.89 -4.25
CA LEU A 108 -6.88 14.78 -3.92
C LEU A 108 -6.69 14.62 -2.42
N PHE A 109 -6.52 15.73 -1.71
CA PHE A 109 -6.42 15.69 -0.25
C PHE A 109 -7.70 15.12 0.39
N LEU A 110 -8.85 15.59 -0.06
CA LEU A 110 -10.16 15.13 0.43
C LEU A 110 -10.33 13.62 0.15
N VAL A 111 -10.07 13.16 -1.06
CA VAL A 111 -10.18 11.75 -1.45
C VAL A 111 -9.27 10.87 -0.59
N ILE A 112 -7.97 11.21 -0.50
CA ILE A 112 -6.99 10.41 0.23
C ILE A 112 -7.34 10.34 1.72
N VAL A 113 -7.72 11.46 2.33
CA VAL A 113 -8.05 11.49 3.77
C VAL A 113 -9.38 10.79 4.05
N SER A 114 -10.40 11.01 3.20
CA SER A 114 -11.73 10.41 3.40
C SER A 114 -11.72 8.91 3.19
N LEU A 115 -11.11 8.42 2.10
CA LEU A 115 -11.04 6.98 1.84
C LEU A 115 -10.22 6.25 2.89
N ASN A 116 -9.11 6.81 3.36
CA ASN A 116 -8.34 6.19 4.42
C ASN A 116 -9.16 6.03 5.72
N ARG A 117 -10.01 7.01 6.06
CA ARG A 117 -10.90 6.90 7.23
C ARG A 117 -11.99 5.84 7.02
N LEU A 118 -12.50 5.70 5.79
CA LEU A 118 -13.45 4.65 5.45
C LEU A 118 -12.79 3.27 5.55
N ASP A 119 -11.63 3.09 4.92
CA ASP A 119 -10.89 1.84 4.95
C ASP A 119 -10.57 1.40 6.39
N GLU A 120 -10.15 2.33 7.26
CA GLU A 120 -9.92 2.01 8.67
C GLU A 120 -11.19 1.57 9.40
N ARG A 121 -12.36 2.10 9.03
CA ARG A 121 -13.64 1.68 9.62
C ARG A 121 -14.08 0.32 9.11
N TYR A 122 -13.95 0.06 7.80
CA TYR A 122 -14.35 -1.21 7.20
C TYR A 122 -13.38 -2.35 7.51
N LEU A 123 -12.07 -2.10 7.52
CA LEU A 123 -11.04 -3.10 7.84
C LEU A 123 -11.06 -3.49 9.32
N LYS A 124 -11.41 -2.59 10.24
CA LYS A 124 -11.62 -2.94 11.66
C LYS A 124 -12.79 -3.91 11.87
N ALA A 125 -13.75 -3.95 10.97
CA ALA A 125 -14.86 -4.91 11.01
C ALA A 125 -14.45 -6.32 10.54
N SER A 126 -13.33 -6.48 9.83
CA SER A 126 -12.81 -7.76 9.33
C SER A 126 -11.38 -7.96 9.83
N SER A 127 -11.22 -8.15 11.14
CA SER A 127 -9.90 -8.38 11.74
C SER A 127 -9.41 -9.78 11.39
N VAL A 128 -8.57 -9.87 10.36
CA VAL A 128 -7.75 -11.06 10.09
C VAL A 128 -6.49 -10.95 10.94
N VAL A 129 -6.27 -11.90 11.81
CA VAL A 129 -5.06 -12.01 12.62
C VAL A 129 -4.15 -13.06 12.00
N ARG A 130 -2.95 -12.65 11.61
CA ARG A 130 -1.95 -13.57 11.11
C ARG A 130 -1.14 -14.14 12.26
N VAL A 131 -1.18 -15.46 12.41
CA VAL A 131 -0.52 -16.19 13.50
C VAL A 131 0.49 -17.15 12.89
N TYR A 132 1.73 -17.07 13.33
CA TYR A 132 2.74 -18.09 13.12
C TYR A 132 2.56 -19.16 14.19
N LEU A 133 2.49 -20.41 13.78
CA LEU A 133 2.28 -21.52 14.68
C LEU A 133 3.22 -22.66 14.34
N GLU A 134 3.97 -23.09 15.33
CA GLU A 134 4.79 -24.29 15.31
C GLU A 134 4.10 -25.37 16.16
N TYR A 135 3.89 -26.55 15.60
CA TYR A 135 3.27 -27.67 16.31
C TYR A 135 3.95 -28.99 15.97
N SER A 136 3.92 -29.91 16.95
CA SER A 136 4.50 -31.24 16.75
C SER A 136 3.80 -32.01 15.63
N SER A 137 4.58 -32.67 14.76
CA SER A 137 4.06 -33.53 13.70
C SER A 137 3.22 -34.72 14.20
N ALA A 138 3.30 -35.05 15.50
CA ALA A 138 2.45 -36.07 16.12
C ALA A 138 0.99 -35.60 16.29
N VAL A 139 0.71 -34.30 16.22
CA VAL A 139 -0.66 -33.77 16.36
C VAL A 139 -1.28 -33.57 15.00
N PRO A 140 -2.43 -34.21 14.68
CA PRO A 140 -3.11 -33.98 13.41
C PRO A 140 -3.59 -32.54 13.29
N PHE A 141 -3.36 -31.90 12.13
CA PHE A 141 -3.82 -30.53 11.85
C PHE A 141 -5.33 -30.35 12.05
N SER A 142 -6.12 -31.40 11.80
CA SER A 142 -7.56 -31.42 12.03
C SER A 142 -7.98 -31.18 13.48
N THR A 143 -7.14 -31.58 14.45
CA THR A 143 -7.36 -31.35 15.90
C THR A 143 -7.19 -29.87 16.23
N LEU A 144 -6.16 -29.25 15.68
CA LEU A 144 -5.91 -27.81 15.81
C LEU A 144 -7.06 -26.99 15.21
N LEU A 145 -7.53 -27.35 14.01
CA LEU A 145 -8.67 -26.70 13.35
C LEU A 145 -9.94 -26.77 14.19
N ARG A 146 -10.20 -27.92 14.80
CA ARG A 146 -11.39 -28.12 15.64
C ARG A 146 -11.32 -27.24 16.89
N ALA A 147 -10.16 -27.14 17.53
CA ALA A 147 -9.94 -26.28 18.69
C ALA A 147 -10.13 -24.79 18.36
N LEU A 148 -9.62 -24.34 17.21
CA LEU A 148 -9.79 -22.97 16.74
C LEU A 148 -11.26 -22.64 16.47
N ARG A 149 -11.99 -23.53 15.78
CA ARG A 149 -13.42 -23.37 15.50
C ARG A 149 -14.27 -23.32 16.77
N GLN A 150 -13.97 -24.14 17.77
CA GLN A 150 -14.67 -24.12 19.06
C GLN A 150 -14.50 -22.79 19.80
N LYS A 151 -13.39 -22.08 19.59
CA LYS A 151 -13.11 -20.74 20.15
C LYS A 151 -13.66 -19.60 19.26
N GLY A 152 -14.44 -19.89 18.23
CA GLY A 152 -15.05 -18.89 17.34
C GLY A 152 -14.08 -18.30 16.31
N TRP A 153 -12.97 -18.98 16.03
CA TRP A 153 -12.03 -18.58 15.00
C TRP A 153 -12.30 -19.33 13.71
N HIS A 154 -12.40 -18.61 12.60
CA HIS A 154 -12.47 -19.17 11.26
C HIS A 154 -11.12 -19.00 10.58
N MET A 155 -10.63 -20.06 9.98
CA MET A 155 -9.42 -20.03 9.19
C MET A 155 -9.75 -19.51 7.78
N ALA A 156 -9.14 -18.36 7.43
CA ALA A 156 -9.27 -17.78 6.11
C ALA A 156 -8.19 -18.32 5.16
N TYR A 157 -6.99 -18.57 5.68
CA TYR A 157 -5.86 -19.04 4.89
C TYR A 157 -4.87 -19.83 5.75
N VAL A 158 -4.20 -20.83 5.16
CA VAL A 158 -3.09 -21.56 5.76
C VAL A 158 -1.94 -21.66 4.77
N GLU A 159 -0.74 -21.41 5.22
CA GLU A 159 0.49 -21.57 4.46
C GLU A 159 1.47 -22.43 5.26
N TYR A 160 1.94 -23.52 4.66
CA TYR A 160 3.00 -24.33 5.23
C TYR A 160 4.34 -23.73 4.87
N LEU A 161 5.13 -23.35 5.88
CA LEU A 161 6.40 -22.65 5.69
C LEU A 161 7.57 -23.60 5.45
N ASN A 162 7.47 -24.87 5.93
CA ASN A 162 8.53 -25.82 5.73
C ASN A 162 8.02 -27.26 5.64
N HIS A 163 8.49 -28.02 4.63
CA HIS A 163 8.16 -29.43 4.42
C HIS A 163 9.26 -30.39 4.86
N GLU A 164 10.45 -29.88 5.29
CA GLU A 164 11.62 -30.72 5.55
C GLU A 164 12.40 -30.30 6.80
N ASN A 165 11.73 -30.14 7.93
CA ASN A 165 12.50 -30.00 9.18
C ASN A 165 12.70 -31.36 9.81
N THR A 166 13.99 -31.74 9.96
CA THR A 166 14.51 -32.89 10.73
C THR A 166 14.13 -32.84 12.21
N SER A 167 13.43 -31.80 12.68
CA SER A 167 13.08 -31.56 14.08
C SER A 167 11.70 -32.07 14.50
N GLY A 168 10.93 -32.72 13.63
CA GLY A 168 9.62 -33.30 13.99
C GLY A 168 8.52 -32.25 14.31
N SER A 169 8.71 -30.99 13.94
CA SER A 169 7.73 -29.92 14.07
C SER A 169 7.26 -29.42 12.69
N ASN A 170 5.99 -29.04 12.59
CA ASN A 170 5.40 -28.40 11.42
C ASN A 170 5.23 -26.91 11.70
N GLU A 171 5.70 -26.09 10.78
CA GLU A 171 5.57 -24.64 10.82
C GLU A 171 4.49 -24.17 9.85
N ILE A 172 3.51 -23.46 10.35
CA ILE A 172 2.38 -22.94 9.54
C ILE A 172 2.13 -21.48 9.85
N LEU A 173 1.73 -20.75 8.82
CA LEU A 173 1.20 -19.41 8.92
C LEU A 173 -0.32 -19.48 8.72
N LEU A 174 -1.07 -19.02 9.71
CA LEU A 174 -2.53 -19.03 9.70
C LEU A 174 -3.07 -17.61 9.64
N ASP A 175 -3.96 -17.35 8.69
CA ASP A 175 -4.80 -16.17 8.72
C ASP A 175 -6.14 -16.53 9.37
N LEU A 176 -6.35 -16.05 10.60
CA LEU A 176 -7.53 -16.34 11.41
C LEU A 176 -8.47 -15.14 11.40
N GLN A 177 -9.76 -15.38 11.17
CA GLN A 177 -10.82 -14.39 11.22
C GLN A 177 -11.79 -14.75 12.34
N ARG A 178 -12.11 -13.78 13.18
CA ARG A 178 -13.12 -13.96 14.24
C ARG A 178 -14.45 -13.33 13.85
N THR A 179 -15.52 -14.06 14.04
CA THR A 179 -16.89 -13.53 13.92
C THR A 179 -17.26 -12.82 15.21
N GLY A 180 -17.05 -11.49 15.30
CA GLY A 180 -17.41 -10.69 16.46
C GLY A 180 -16.44 -9.55 16.75
N PRO A 181 -16.79 -8.58 17.61
CA PRO A 181 -15.92 -7.48 18.00
C PRO A 181 -14.67 -8.03 18.71
N VAL A 182 -13.49 -7.63 18.23
CA VAL A 182 -12.20 -8.07 18.79
C VAL A 182 -11.94 -7.28 20.07
N SER A 183 -12.02 -7.96 21.21
CA SER A 183 -11.38 -7.52 22.44
C SER A 183 -9.92 -7.98 22.38
N TYR A 184 -8.99 -7.05 22.44
CA TYR A 184 -7.56 -7.33 22.56
C TYR A 184 -7.23 -7.83 23.95
N THR A 185 -7.62 -9.05 24.27
CA THR A 185 -7.08 -9.76 25.41
C THR A 185 -5.86 -10.52 24.95
N HIS A 186 -4.73 -10.23 25.58
CA HIS A 186 -3.45 -10.87 25.39
C HIS A 186 -3.58 -12.38 25.20
N LEU A 187 -3.22 -12.89 24.01
CA LEU A 187 -2.90 -14.30 23.82
C LEU A 187 -1.57 -14.54 24.53
N ARG A 188 -1.62 -14.79 25.82
CA ARG A 188 -0.51 -15.42 26.52
C ARG A 188 -0.46 -16.86 26.03
N ALA A 189 0.60 -17.22 25.33
CA ALA A 189 0.96 -18.62 25.12
C ALA A 189 1.16 -19.21 26.52
N HIS A 190 0.30 -20.13 26.94
CA HIS A 190 0.61 -21.02 28.03
C HIS A 190 1.65 -22.00 27.51
N GLU A 191 2.87 -21.84 27.95
CA GLU A 191 3.83 -22.92 28.04
C GLU A 191 3.18 -23.97 28.95
N THR A 192 2.67 -25.05 28.38
CA THR A 192 2.42 -26.26 29.12
C THR A 192 3.78 -26.91 29.29
N GLU A 193 4.44 -26.66 30.44
CA GLU A 193 5.37 -27.60 31.02
C GLU A 193 4.63 -28.94 31.14
N ALA A 194 5.01 -29.88 30.30
CA ALA A 194 4.69 -31.28 30.52
C ALA A 194 5.72 -31.83 31.51
N ASP A 195 5.39 -31.74 32.80
CA ASP A 195 5.93 -32.68 33.80
C ASP A 195 5.31 -34.05 33.53
N LEU A 196 6.18 -34.97 33.20
CA LEU A 196 6.32 -36.41 33.49
C LEU A 196 6.90 -37.17 32.30
#